data_f5dcc6c16075e0877c47d6995a12332d
#
_entry.id   f5dcc6c16075e0877c47d6995a12332d
#
_cell.length_a   1.000
_cell.length_b   1.000
_cell.length_c   1.000
_cell.angle_alpha   90.00
_cell.angle_beta   90.00
_cell.angle_gamma   90.00
#
_symmetry.space_group_name_H-M   'P 1'
#
loop_
_entity.id
_entity.type
_entity.pdbx_description
1 polymer ?
#
loop_
_entity_poly.entity_id
_entity_poly.type
_entity_poly.pdbx_seq_one_letter_code
_entity_poly.pdbx_strand_id
1 'polypeptide(L)'
;MNTVKFIGMDVHKKTITIAIIDEGRQKQPRIYGSIANQLEALDKFCRKTVSTAARLHFVYEAGPCGYGIYRHLTQKGFDCMVAAPSMIPKKSGDRIKNDRRDAVMLARLHRAGELTAVYVPDAQDEAMRDLTRAREDAVVAARKSKQRLNAFLLRNSLTFAGRTKWSKAFFNWLSDIAMPYPAQQVALQEYIDTVHENLKRVNRLTDQIRQLVPAWRLAPVVSALQAARGVSLIVAVTVLAELGDLSRFDNPSQLMAHLGLVPSEHSSGENIKRG
;
A
#
# COMPACT_ATOMS: atom_id res chain seq x y z
N MET A 1 17.05 -26.47 -26.83
CA MET A 1 15.70 -26.08 -26.40
C MET A 1 15.81 -25.05 -25.31
N ASN A 2 15.22 -23.86 -25.49
CA ASN A 2 15.17 -22.83 -24.45
C ASN A 2 14.29 -23.33 -23.31
N THR A 3 14.87 -23.73 -22.18
CA THR A 3 14.14 -24.15 -20.99
C THR A 3 13.70 -22.93 -20.18
N VAL A 4 12.41 -22.80 -19.93
CA VAL A 4 11.83 -21.76 -19.06
C VAL A 4 11.89 -22.24 -17.61
N LYS A 5 12.31 -21.37 -16.70
CA LYS A 5 12.31 -21.62 -15.26
C LYS A 5 11.44 -20.59 -14.55
N PHE A 6 10.52 -21.06 -13.74
CA PHE A 6 9.68 -20.25 -12.87
C PHE A 6 10.27 -20.22 -11.46
N ILE A 7 10.49 -19.03 -10.94
CA ILE A 7 11.23 -18.77 -9.71
C ILE A 7 10.29 -18.07 -8.74
N GLY A 8 9.88 -18.80 -7.70
CA GLY A 8 9.12 -18.24 -6.58
C GLY A 8 10.07 -17.74 -5.50
N MET A 9 9.86 -16.54 -5.06
CA MET A 9 10.64 -15.86 -4.03
C MET A 9 9.75 -15.47 -2.86
N ASP A 10 10.05 -15.97 -1.68
CA ASP A 10 9.49 -15.48 -0.44
C ASP A 10 10.45 -14.44 0.15
N VAL A 11 10.02 -13.17 0.12
CA VAL A 11 10.88 -12.01 0.35
C VAL A 11 10.66 -11.44 1.75
N HIS A 12 11.67 -11.54 2.58
CA HIS A 12 11.72 -10.95 3.90
C HIS A 12 12.79 -9.85 4.00
N LYS A 13 12.74 -9.04 5.07
CA LYS A 13 13.67 -7.92 5.29
C LYS A 13 15.14 -8.29 5.11
N LYS A 14 15.56 -9.48 5.58
CA LYS A 14 16.97 -9.90 5.57
C LYS A 14 17.28 -10.99 4.57
N THR A 15 16.30 -11.76 4.15
CA THR A 15 16.48 -12.97 3.35
C THR A 15 15.43 -13.11 2.26
N ILE A 16 15.80 -13.79 1.18
CA ILE A 16 14.91 -14.23 0.11
C ILE A 16 15.03 -15.74 0.03
N THR A 17 13.96 -16.47 0.29
CA THR A 17 13.88 -17.91 0.10
C THR A 17 13.42 -18.20 -1.32
N ILE A 18 14.16 -19.03 -2.04
CA ILE A 18 13.98 -19.26 -3.48
C ILE A 18 13.62 -20.70 -3.76
N ALA A 19 12.56 -20.89 -4.55
CA ALA A 19 12.20 -22.16 -5.16
C ALA A 19 12.19 -22.03 -6.68
N ILE A 20 12.59 -23.08 -7.37
CA ILE A 20 12.69 -23.15 -8.84
C ILE A 20 11.85 -24.32 -9.33
N ILE A 21 11.09 -24.11 -10.39
CA ILE A 21 10.40 -25.16 -11.11
C ILE A 21 10.65 -24.97 -12.61
N ASP A 22 11.06 -26.03 -13.28
CA ASP A 22 11.23 -26.03 -14.72
C ASP A 22 9.86 -26.14 -15.42
N GLU A 23 9.78 -25.66 -16.66
CA GLU A 23 8.60 -25.81 -17.50
C GLU A 23 8.24 -27.31 -17.68
N GLY A 24 6.92 -27.59 -17.76
CA GLY A 24 6.38 -28.92 -17.97
C GLY A 24 5.62 -29.46 -16.76
N ARG A 25 4.48 -30.14 -17.03
CA ARG A 25 3.51 -30.56 -16.02
C ARG A 25 4.08 -31.54 -14.98
N GLN A 26 5.03 -32.38 -15.36
CA GLN A 26 5.62 -33.42 -14.49
C GLN A 26 6.79 -32.91 -13.65
N LYS A 27 7.31 -31.72 -13.91
CA LYS A 27 8.44 -31.17 -13.16
C LYS A 27 8.04 -30.73 -11.76
N GLN A 28 8.80 -31.18 -10.78
CA GLN A 28 8.59 -30.83 -9.37
C GLN A 28 9.42 -29.60 -8.99
N PRO A 29 8.92 -28.74 -8.11
CA PRO A 29 9.69 -27.62 -7.60
C PRO A 29 10.84 -28.12 -6.72
N ARG A 30 11.97 -27.45 -6.83
CA ARG A 30 13.13 -27.66 -5.96
C ARG A 30 13.43 -26.39 -5.18
N ILE A 31 13.78 -26.56 -3.91
CA ILE A 31 14.27 -25.45 -3.10
C ILE A 31 15.72 -25.17 -3.51
N TYR A 32 16.00 -23.94 -3.90
CA TYR A 32 17.37 -23.47 -4.11
C TYR A 32 18.06 -23.19 -2.78
N GLY A 33 17.33 -22.59 -1.83
CA GLY A 33 17.80 -22.13 -0.53
C GLY A 33 17.41 -20.69 -0.27
N SER A 34 18.01 -20.10 0.76
CA SER A 34 17.82 -18.69 1.09
C SER A 34 19.09 -17.90 0.79
N ILE A 35 18.93 -16.70 0.24
CA ILE A 35 19.99 -15.74 -0.01
C ILE A 35 19.75 -14.47 0.82
N ALA A 36 20.75 -13.64 1.00
CA ALA A 36 20.57 -12.32 1.60
C ALA A 36 19.65 -11.46 0.70
N ASN A 37 18.77 -10.65 1.30
CA ASN A 37 17.95 -9.68 0.56
C ASN A 37 18.82 -8.47 0.18
N GLN A 38 19.72 -8.71 -0.79
CA GLN A 38 20.63 -7.75 -1.37
C GLN A 38 20.68 -7.98 -2.89
N LEU A 39 20.73 -6.92 -3.68
CA LEU A 39 20.67 -6.99 -5.14
C LEU A 39 21.85 -7.79 -5.70
N GLU A 40 23.04 -7.67 -5.10
CA GLU A 40 24.24 -8.41 -5.48
C GLU A 40 24.09 -9.93 -5.28
N ALA A 41 23.40 -10.33 -4.19
CA ALA A 41 23.10 -11.74 -3.93
C ALA A 41 22.11 -12.30 -4.95
N LEU A 42 21.11 -11.49 -5.33
CA LEU A 42 20.15 -11.83 -6.38
C LEU A 42 20.84 -11.95 -7.75
N ASP A 43 21.73 -11.03 -8.06
CA ASP A 43 22.55 -11.08 -9.29
C ASP A 43 23.43 -12.34 -9.37
N LYS A 44 24.01 -12.73 -8.25
CA LYS A 44 24.80 -13.96 -8.14
C LYS A 44 23.92 -15.20 -8.40
N PHE A 45 22.72 -15.18 -7.88
CA PHE A 45 21.73 -16.23 -8.13
C PHE A 45 21.35 -16.27 -9.62
N CYS A 46 21.01 -15.12 -10.23
CA CYS A 46 20.68 -15.02 -11.65
C CYS A 46 21.79 -15.57 -12.53
N ARG A 47 23.03 -15.09 -12.37
CA ARG A 47 24.20 -15.57 -13.14
C ARG A 47 24.42 -17.08 -13.03
N LYS A 48 24.22 -17.64 -11.83
CA LYS A 48 24.37 -19.08 -11.62
C LYS A 48 23.23 -19.91 -12.25
N THR A 49 22.04 -19.31 -12.39
CA THR A 49 20.84 -20.02 -12.86
C THR A 49 20.59 -19.84 -14.35
N VAL A 50 21.09 -18.75 -14.93
CA VAL A 50 21.07 -18.50 -16.37
C VAL A 50 22.08 -19.42 -17.01
N SER A 51 21.61 -20.49 -17.67
CA SER A 51 22.33 -21.10 -18.77
C SER A 51 21.93 -20.35 -20.04
N THR A 52 22.80 -20.28 -21.06
CA THR A 52 22.59 -19.55 -22.33
C THR A 52 21.29 -19.87 -23.09
N ALA A 53 20.46 -20.75 -22.54
CA ALA A 53 19.22 -21.24 -23.14
C ALA A 53 17.98 -21.08 -22.22
N ALA A 54 18.08 -20.55 -21.01
CA ALA A 54 16.97 -20.49 -20.05
C ALA A 54 16.38 -19.09 -19.93
N ARG A 55 15.06 -18.96 -20.04
CA ARG A 55 14.31 -17.79 -19.62
C ARG A 55 13.94 -17.96 -18.14
N LEU A 56 14.14 -16.92 -17.35
CA LEU A 56 13.80 -16.90 -15.94
C LEU A 56 12.58 -16.02 -15.72
N HIS A 57 11.51 -16.58 -15.18
CA HIS A 57 10.29 -15.87 -14.79
C HIS A 57 10.20 -15.83 -13.27
N PHE A 58 10.35 -14.65 -12.71
CA PHE A 58 10.35 -14.43 -11.26
C PHE A 58 8.97 -14.06 -10.76
N VAL A 59 8.64 -14.47 -9.54
CA VAL A 59 7.47 -13.98 -8.82
C VAL A 59 7.76 -13.86 -7.33
N TYR A 60 7.22 -12.81 -6.73
CA TYR A 60 7.13 -12.66 -5.28
C TYR A 60 5.82 -11.98 -4.87
N GLU A 61 5.43 -12.16 -3.62
CA GLU A 61 4.22 -11.55 -3.07
C GLU A 61 4.45 -10.07 -2.74
N ALA A 62 3.49 -9.20 -3.08
CA ALA A 62 3.54 -7.79 -2.68
C ALA A 62 3.56 -7.67 -1.15
N GLY A 63 4.52 -6.93 -0.62
CA GLY A 63 4.74 -6.82 0.81
C GLY A 63 5.60 -5.62 1.19
N PRO A 64 6.00 -5.51 2.47
CA PRO A 64 6.72 -4.35 3.00
C PRO A 64 8.11 -4.14 2.39
N CYS A 65 8.65 -5.13 1.65
CA CYS A 65 9.93 -5.01 0.95
C CYS A 65 9.82 -4.21 -0.36
N GLY A 66 8.61 -3.80 -0.76
CA GLY A 66 8.37 -2.93 -1.91
C GLY A 66 8.71 -3.54 -3.26
N TYR A 67 9.02 -2.68 -4.23
CA TYR A 67 9.20 -3.03 -5.63
C TYR A 67 10.65 -2.99 -6.11
N GLY A 68 11.63 -2.82 -5.22
CA GLY A 68 13.05 -2.73 -5.59
C GLY A 68 13.56 -3.96 -6.35
N ILE A 69 13.17 -5.16 -5.91
CA ILE A 69 13.52 -6.43 -6.58
C ILE A 69 12.91 -6.49 -7.99
N TYR A 70 11.64 -6.14 -8.13
CA TYR A 70 10.95 -6.10 -9.42
C TYR A 70 11.68 -5.19 -10.40
N ARG A 71 11.95 -3.94 -10.01
CA ARG A 71 12.64 -2.95 -10.85
C ARG A 71 14.03 -3.42 -11.25
N HIS A 72 14.77 -3.98 -10.31
CA HIS A 72 16.10 -4.50 -10.56
C HIS A 72 16.10 -5.65 -11.59
N LEU A 73 15.20 -6.61 -11.43
CA LEU A 73 15.11 -7.76 -12.34
C LEU A 73 14.61 -7.33 -13.72
N THR A 74 13.59 -6.49 -13.81
CA THR A 74 13.07 -5.99 -15.09
C THR A 74 14.08 -5.12 -15.84
N GLN A 75 14.82 -4.28 -15.13
CA GLN A 75 15.91 -3.49 -15.72
C GLN A 75 17.02 -4.37 -16.32
N LYS A 76 17.22 -5.57 -15.77
CA LYS A 76 18.16 -6.56 -16.31
C LYS A 76 17.57 -7.47 -17.39
N GLY A 77 16.35 -7.21 -17.82
CA GLY A 77 15.67 -7.97 -18.87
C GLY A 77 15.04 -9.28 -18.43
N PHE A 78 14.94 -9.52 -17.13
CA PHE A 78 14.20 -10.67 -16.60
C PHE A 78 12.71 -10.35 -16.48
N ASP A 79 11.88 -11.35 -16.74
CA ASP A 79 10.45 -11.27 -16.42
C ASP A 79 10.25 -11.43 -14.91
N CYS A 80 9.50 -10.49 -14.31
CA CYS A 80 9.23 -10.50 -12.88
C CYS A 80 7.79 -10.06 -12.62
N MET A 81 7.06 -10.85 -11.85
CA MET A 81 5.70 -10.57 -11.40
C MET A 81 5.69 -10.26 -9.90
N VAL A 82 4.94 -9.26 -9.51
CA VAL A 82 4.55 -9.06 -8.09
C VAL A 82 3.13 -9.54 -7.93
N ALA A 83 2.92 -10.58 -7.14
CA ALA A 83 1.61 -11.20 -6.95
C ALA A 83 0.77 -10.49 -5.89
N ALA A 84 -0.54 -10.38 -6.11
CA ALA A 84 -1.49 -9.79 -5.17
C ALA A 84 -1.76 -10.75 -3.99
N PRO A 85 -1.44 -10.40 -2.73
CA PRO A 85 -1.53 -11.31 -1.58
C PRO A 85 -2.93 -11.86 -1.33
N SER A 86 -3.95 -11.03 -1.51
CA SER A 86 -5.35 -11.40 -1.31
C SER A 86 -5.89 -12.35 -2.38
N MET A 87 -5.22 -12.42 -3.54
CA MET A 87 -5.63 -13.22 -4.69
C MET A 87 -4.82 -14.51 -4.85
N ILE A 88 -3.87 -14.77 -3.96
CA ILE A 88 -3.10 -16.04 -3.98
C ILE A 88 -4.01 -17.16 -3.47
N PRO A 89 -4.27 -18.22 -4.28
CA PRO A 89 -5.05 -19.35 -3.87
C PRO A 89 -4.46 -20.05 -2.63
N LYS A 90 -5.25 -20.18 -1.57
CA LYS A 90 -4.85 -20.88 -0.34
C LYS A 90 -5.58 -22.22 -0.25
N LYS A 91 -4.85 -23.30 0.02
CA LYS A 91 -5.47 -24.60 0.29
C LYS A 91 -6.09 -24.57 1.69
N SER A 92 -7.38 -24.97 1.78
CA SER A 92 -8.01 -25.16 3.09
C SER A 92 -7.28 -26.28 3.85
N GLY A 93 -6.96 -26.02 5.13
CA GLY A 93 -6.27 -27.01 5.97
C GLY A 93 -4.74 -26.90 6.04
N ASP A 94 -4.12 -25.98 5.30
CA ASP A 94 -2.68 -25.76 5.40
C ASP A 94 -2.35 -24.98 6.68
N ARG A 95 -2.03 -25.71 7.76
CA ARG A 95 -1.76 -25.13 9.10
C ARG A 95 -0.29 -24.74 9.30
N ILE A 96 0.60 -25.17 8.41
CA ILE A 96 2.03 -24.92 8.56
C ILE A 96 2.47 -23.90 7.51
N LYS A 97 2.73 -22.69 7.96
CA LYS A 97 3.34 -21.62 7.16
C LYS A 97 4.86 -21.67 7.35
N ASN A 98 5.62 -21.76 6.27
CA ASN A 98 7.05 -21.52 6.28
C ASN A 98 7.54 -21.03 4.91
N ASP A 99 8.59 -20.23 4.92
CA ASP A 99 9.15 -19.53 3.77
C ASP A 99 9.45 -20.46 2.57
N ARG A 100 9.88 -21.71 2.84
CA ARG A 100 10.16 -22.71 1.77
C ARG A 100 8.90 -23.14 1.06
N ARG A 101 7.80 -23.35 1.79
CA ARG A 101 6.49 -23.71 1.22
C ARG A 101 5.90 -22.55 0.45
N ASP A 102 6.04 -21.35 0.96
CA ASP A 102 5.52 -20.14 0.32
C ASP A 102 6.26 -19.88 -1.00
N ALA A 103 7.60 -19.99 -1.03
CA ALA A 103 8.37 -19.91 -2.27
C ALA A 103 8.00 -21.01 -3.29
N VAL A 104 7.79 -22.25 -2.83
CA VAL A 104 7.35 -23.39 -3.70
C VAL A 104 5.96 -23.14 -4.25
N MET A 105 5.04 -22.65 -3.43
CA MET A 105 3.66 -22.35 -3.83
C MET A 105 3.65 -21.26 -4.90
N LEU A 106 4.39 -20.16 -4.69
CA LEU A 106 4.52 -19.08 -5.66
C LEU A 106 5.08 -19.58 -7.01
N ALA A 107 6.14 -20.39 -7.00
CA ALA A 107 6.71 -20.97 -8.22
C ALA A 107 5.70 -21.85 -8.98
N ARG A 108 4.92 -22.67 -8.26
CA ARG A 108 3.88 -23.52 -8.86
C ARG A 108 2.74 -22.74 -9.48
N LEU A 109 2.19 -21.80 -8.71
CA LEU A 109 1.07 -20.96 -9.16
C LEU A 109 1.47 -20.05 -10.32
N HIS A 110 2.72 -19.52 -10.28
CA HIS A 110 3.25 -18.73 -11.38
C HIS A 110 3.35 -19.54 -12.67
N ARG A 111 3.90 -20.76 -12.59
CA ARG A 111 3.94 -21.67 -13.76
C ARG A 111 2.55 -22.04 -14.27
N ALA A 112 1.58 -22.19 -13.37
CA ALA A 112 0.20 -22.51 -13.73
C ALA A 112 -0.59 -21.32 -14.33
N GLY A 113 -0.07 -20.07 -14.21
CA GLY A 113 -0.77 -18.87 -14.61
C GLY A 113 -1.92 -18.49 -13.66
N GLU A 114 -1.91 -18.97 -12.42
CA GLU A 114 -2.99 -18.79 -11.44
C GLU A 114 -2.77 -17.57 -10.51
N LEU A 115 -1.73 -16.77 -10.77
CA LEU A 115 -1.44 -15.59 -9.96
C LEU A 115 -1.95 -14.32 -10.63
N THR A 116 -2.52 -13.44 -9.83
CA THR A 116 -2.92 -12.10 -10.26
C THR A 116 -1.78 -11.12 -9.97
N ALA A 117 -1.33 -10.41 -11.01
CA ALA A 117 -0.28 -9.41 -10.88
C ALA A 117 -0.79 -8.13 -10.20
N VAL A 118 0.03 -7.55 -9.33
CA VAL A 118 -0.14 -6.18 -8.84
C VAL A 118 0.42 -5.21 -9.89
N TYR A 119 -0.28 -4.12 -10.14
CA TYR A 119 0.29 -3.00 -10.89
C TYR A 119 1.44 -2.38 -10.07
N VAL A 120 2.64 -2.42 -10.63
CA VAL A 120 3.81 -1.77 -10.04
C VAL A 120 3.90 -0.35 -10.58
N PRO A 121 3.73 0.68 -9.74
CA PRO A 121 3.84 2.08 -10.16
C PRO A 121 5.27 2.40 -10.59
N ASP A 122 5.42 3.43 -11.40
CA ASP A 122 6.76 3.99 -11.58
C ASP A 122 7.28 4.65 -10.28
N ALA A 123 8.56 5.02 -10.27
CA ALA A 123 9.19 5.55 -9.06
C ALA A 123 8.60 6.90 -8.62
N GLN A 124 8.14 7.73 -9.57
CA GLN A 124 7.54 9.03 -9.27
C GLN A 124 6.12 8.85 -8.68
N ASP A 125 5.33 7.91 -9.23
CA ASP A 125 4.00 7.59 -8.71
C ASP A 125 4.09 6.98 -7.31
N GLU A 126 5.07 6.10 -7.07
CA GLU A 126 5.33 5.53 -5.74
C GLU A 126 5.71 6.62 -4.73
N ALA A 127 6.58 7.56 -5.10
CA ALA A 127 6.95 8.68 -4.25
C ALA A 127 5.74 9.59 -3.91
N MET A 128 4.84 9.85 -4.88
CA MET A 128 3.61 10.59 -4.62
C MET A 128 2.66 9.80 -3.70
N ARG A 129 2.59 8.49 -3.83
CA ARG A 129 1.85 7.60 -2.92
C ARG A 129 2.39 7.66 -1.50
N ASP A 130 3.69 7.62 -1.32
CA ASP A 130 4.31 7.73 0.00
C ASP A 130 3.98 9.08 0.66
N LEU A 131 4.01 10.16 -0.11
CA LEU A 131 3.67 11.49 0.39
C LEU A 131 2.18 11.61 0.77
N THR A 132 1.27 11.08 -0.04
CA THR A 132 -0.16 11.07 0.27
C THR A 132 -0.47 10.23 1.50
N ARG A 133 0.17 9.08 1.66
CA ARG A 133 0.05 8.22 2.84
C ARG A 133 0.61 8.89 4.10
N ALA A 134 1.77 9.54 4.01
CA ALA A 134 2.33 10.31 5.12
C ALA A 134 1.39 11.44 5.57
N ARG A 135 0.67 12.06 4.62
CA ARG A 135 -0.36 13.06 4.93
C ARG A 135 -1.57 12.41 5.62
N GLU A 136 -2.03 11.25 5.16
CA GLU A 136 -3.14 10.53 5.80
C GLU A 136 -2.79 10.12 7.23
N ASP A 137 -1.58 9.63 7.47
CA ASP A 137 -1.07 9.34 8.82
C ASP A 137 -1.12 10.58 9.71
N ALA A 138 -0.77 11.75 9.18
CA ALA A 138 -0.86 13.02 9.90
C ALA A 138 -2.32 13.41 10.20
N VAL A 139 -3.26 13.17 9.29
CA VAL A 139 -4.70 13.37 9.50
C VAL A 139 -5.22 12.46 10.61
N VAL A 140 -4.83 11.19 10.60
CA VAL A 140 -5.18 10.22 11.64
C VAL A 140 -4.61 10.65 13.00
N ALA A 141 -3.36 11.11 13.04
CA ALA A 141 -2.72 11.61 14.27
C ALA A 141 -3.45 12.86 14.80
N ALA A 142 -3.80 13.81 13.93
CA ALA A 142 -4.57 15.00 14.31
C ALA A 142 -5.96 14.64 14.87
N ARG A 143 -6.64 13.67 14.25
CA ARG A 143 -7.93 13.19 14.74
C ARG A 143 -7.79 12.55 16.13
N LYS A 144 -6.78 11.69 16.33
CA LYS A 144 -6.51 11.06 17.63
C LYS A 144 -6.15 12.09 18.72
N SER A 145 -5.35 13.12 18.41
CA SER A 145 -5.02 14.18 19.37
C SER A 145 -6.26 14.99 19.78
N LYS A 146 -7.13 15.34 18.80
CA LYS A 146 -8.42 15.99 19.06
C LYS A 146 -9.33 15.14 19.98
N GLN A 147 -9.38 13.82 19.76
CA GLN A 147 -10.17 12.91 20.60
C GLN A 147 -9.62 12.86 22.04
N ARG A 148 -8.29 12.84 22.21
CA ARG A 148 -7.66 12.84 23.53
C ARG A 148 -7.93 14.14 24.30
N LEU A 149 -7.80 15.28 23.64
CA LEU A 149 -8.14 16.57 24.24
C LEU A 149 -9.63 16.64 24.62
N ASN A 150 -10.54 16.21 23.75
CA ASN A 150 -11.97 16.15 24.08
C ASN A 150 -12.25 15.25 25.30
N ALA A 151 -11.60 14.08 25.38
CA ALA A 151 -11.75 13.18 26.53
C ALA A 151 -11.22 13.80 27.83
N PHE A 152 -10.11 14.54 27.76
CA PHE A 152 -9.57 15.27 28.90
C PHE A 152 -10.55 16.36 29.37
N LEU A 153 -11.09 17.18 28.45
CA LEU A 153 -12.07 18.22 28.77
C LEU A 153 -13.33 17.62 29.40
N LEU A 154 -13.88 16.56 28.81
CA LEU A 154 -15.08 15.89 29.32
C LEU A 154 -14.88 15.35 30.75
N ARG A 155 -13.75 14.70 31.01
CA ARG A 155 -13.42 14.15 32.33
C ARG A 155 -13.31 15.24 33.41
N ASN A 156 -12.94 16.46 33.01
CA ASN A 156 -12.84 17.61 33.91
C ASN A 156 -14.10 18.50 33.86
N SER A 157 -15.22 18.02 33.31
CA SER A 157 -16.49 18.75 33.21
C SER A 157 -16.41 20.07 32.45
N LEU A 158 -15.45 20.22 31.53
CA LEU A 158 -15.23 21.40 30.73
C LEU A 158 -15.98 21.26 29.40
N THR A 159 -16.97 22.13 29.18
CA THR A 159 -17.81 22.10 27.99
C THR A 159 -17.75 23.46 27.26
N PHE A 160 -17.40 23.42 25.97
CA PHE A 160 -17.47 24.61 25.12
C PHE A 160 -18.91 24.89 24.71
N ALA A 161 -19.42 26.08 25.03
CA ALA A 161 -20.79 26.48 24.71
C ALA A 161 -21.00 26.92 23.25
N GLY A 162 -19.91 27.09 22.48
CA GLY A 162 -19.99 27.53 21.07
C GLY A 162 -20.42 26.44 20.11
N ARG A 163 -20.91 26.83 18.92
CA ARG A 163 -21.45 25.91 17.89
C ARG A 163 -20.40 24.98 17.27
N THR A 164 -19.17 25.49 17.04
CA THR A 164 -18.17 24.80 16.21
C THR A 164 -16.88 24.60 16.99
N LYS A 165 -16.57 23.33 17.31
CA LYS A 165 -15.27 22.97 17.86
C LYS A 165 -14.16 23.16 16.80
N TRP A 166 -12.92 23.33 17.27
CA TRP A 166 -11.70 23.51 16.45
C TRP A 166 -11.67 24.81 15.64
N SER A 167 -12.57 25.75 15.94
CA SER A 167 -12.57 27.11 15.44
C SER A 167 -11.62 28.00 16.26
N LYS A 168 -11.31 29.21 15.78
CA LYS A 168 -10.54 30.20 16.54
C LYS A 168 -11.15 30.46 17.92
N ALA A 169 -12.50 30.60 17.98
CA ALA A 169 -13.21 30.77 19.24
C ALA A 169 -13.03 29.58 20.22
N PHE A 170 -13.00 28.36 19.70
CA PHE A 170 -12.73 27.19 20.52
C PHE A 170 -11.30 27.21 21.10
N PHE A 171 -10.30 27.55 20.28
CA PHE A 171 -8.92 27.63 20.76
C PHE A 171 -8.70 28.80 21.73
N ASN A 172 -9.36 29.95 21.51
CA ASN A 172 -9.35 31.03 22.50
C ASN A 172 -9.95 30.58 23.83
N TRP A 173 -11.11 29.91 23.80
CA TRP A 173 -11.70 29.35 25.01
C TRP A 173 -10.76 28.34 25.72
N LEU A 174 -10.06 27.50 24.99
CA LEU A 174 -9.07 26.58 25.56
C LEU A 174 -7.92 27.33 26.27
N SER A 175 -7.47 28.46 25.71
CA SER A 175 -6.39 29.25 26.34
C SER A 175 -6.82 29.99 27.61
N ASP A 176 -8.13 30.21 27.79
CA ASP A 176 -8.69 30.88 28.97
C ASP A 176 -8.97 29.91 30.12
N ILE A 177 -8.81 28.60 29.92
CA ILE A 177 -9.06 27.58 30.93
C ILE A 177 -7.95 27.59 31.97
N ALA A 178 -8.30 27.86 33.23
CA ALA A 178 -7.45 27.66 34.38
C ALA A 178 -7.82 26.34 35.09
N MET A 179 -6.88 25.43 35.21
CA MET A 179 -7.07 24.16 35.92
C MET A 179 -6.76 24.33 37.45
N PRO A 180 -7.49 23.62 38.33
CA PRO A 180 -7.31 23.75 39.78
C PRO A 180 -5.93 23.24 40.26
N TYR A 181 -5.28 22.35 39.51
CA TYR A 181 -3.98 21.79 39.89
C TYR A 181 -2.94 22.03 38.77
N PRO A 182 -1.69 22.42 39.14
CA PRO A 182 -0.63 22.68 38.15
C PRO A 182 -0.38 21.50 37.19
N ALA A 183 -0.43 20.25 37.66
CA ALA A 183 -0.25 19.07 36.84
C ALA A 183 -1.34 18.92 35.76
N GLN A 184 -2.59 19.32 36.09
CA GLN A 184 -3.67 19.32 35.09
C GLN A 184 -3.50 20.46 34.08
N GLN A 185 -3.00 21.62 34.53
CA GLN A 185 -2.71 22.74 33.59
C GLN A 185 -1.63 22.34 32.59
N VAL A 186 -0.54 21.70 33.04
CA VAL A 186 0.50 21.16 32.17
C VAL A 186 -0.09 20.14 31.19
N ALA A 187 -0.90 19.20 31.68
CA ALA A 187 -1.52 18.20 30.83
C ALA A 187 -2.47 18.79 29.77
N LEU A 188 -3.27 19.82 30.15
CA LEU A 188 -4.14 20.54 29.21
C LEU A 188 -3.30 21.20 28.11
N GLN A 189 -2.22 21.90 28.48
CA GLN A 189 -1.35 22.58 27.52
C GLN A 189 -0.71 21.59 26.55
N GLU A 190 -0.18 20.46 27.04
CA GLU A 190 0.38 19.40 26.20
C GLU A 190 -0.63 18.82 25.18
N TYR A 191 -1.89 18.62 25.60
CA TYR A 191 -2.93 18.19 24.67
C TYR A 191 -3.24 19.24 23.61
N ILE A 192 -3.28 20.52 23.98
CA ILE A 192 -3.50 21.64 23.05
C ILE A 192 -2.35 21.72 22.04
N ASP A 193 -1.11 21.70 22.52
CA ASP A 193 0.09 21.80 21.69
C ASP A 193 0.19 20.62 20.72
N THR A 194 -0.08 19.39 21.19
CA THR A 194 -0.12 18.20 20.32
C THR A 194 -1.17 18.34 19.20
N VAL A 195 -2.34 18.93 19.46
CA VAL A 195 -3.34 19.21 18.41
C VAL A 195 -2.80 20.22 17.41
N HIS A 196 -2.20 21.32 17.89
CA HIS A 196 -1.64 22.36 17.02
C HIS A 196 -0.50 21.82 16.12
N GLU A 197 0.41 21.04 16.69
CA GLU A 197 1.52 20.43 15.94
C GLU A 197 1.02 19.49 14.86
N ASN A 198 0.06 18.61 15.20
CA ASN A 198 -0.51 17.70 14.22
C ASN A 198 -1.27 18.44 13.11
N LEU A 199 -2.00 19.51 13.41
CA LEU A 199 -2.66 20.33 12.40
C LEU A 199 -1.64 21.05 11.50
N LYS A 200 -0.57 21.61 12.06
CA LYS A 200 0.54 22.20 11.29
C LYS A 200 1.18 21.16 10.37
N ARG A 201 1.37 19.92 10.85
CA ARG A 201 1.90 18.82 10.04
C ARG A 201 1.01 18.47 8.85
N VAL A 202 -0.32 18.37 9.06
CA VAL A 202 -1.28 18.13 7.96
C VAL A 202 -1.20 19.23 6.92
N ASN A 203 -1.19 20.50 7.35
CA ASN A 203 -1.13 21.66 6.43
C ASN A 203 0.19 21.65 5.64
N ARG A 204 1.32 21.48 6.31
CA ARG A 204 2.63 21.39 5.64
C ARG A 204 2.67 20.31 4.57
N LEU A 205 2.20 19.09 4.88
CA LEU A 205 2.17 17.99 3.90
C LEU A 205 1.18 18.28 2.75
N THR A 206 0.05 18.91 3.04
CA THR A 206 -0.90 19.36 2.02
C THR A 206 -0.27 20.36 1.07
N ASP A 207 0.50 21.32 1.59
CA ASP A 207 1.18 22.34 0.79
C ASP A 207 2.30 21.72 -0.05
N GLN A 208 3.06 20.75 0.50
CA GLN A 208 4.06 20.00 -0.27
C GLN A 208 3.42 19.24 -1.45
N ILE A 209 2.30 18.55 -1.24
CA ILE A 209 1.57 17.90 -2.32
C ILE A 209 1.19 18.93 -3.40
N ARG A 210 0.63 20.06 -3.00
CA ARG A 210 0.22 21.15 -3.93
C ARG A 210 1.39 21.66 -4.76
N GLN A 211 2.57 21.78 -4.17
CA GLN A 211 3.79 22.25 -4.86
C GLN A 211 4.36 21.21 -5.81
N LEU A 212 4.24 19.92 -5.50
CA LEU A 212 4.84 18.84 -6.30
C LEU A 212 3.94 18.37 -7.45
N VAL A 213 2.62 18.52 -7.32
CA VAL A 213 1.66 18.07 -8.36
C VAL A 213 1.95 18.64 -9.75
N PRO A 214 2.30 19.94 -9.96
CA PRO A 214 2.55 20.45 -11.29
C PRO A 214 3.68 19.76 -12.07
N ALA A 215 4.66 19.18 -11.35
CA ALA A 215 5.76 18.42 -11.94
C ALA A 215 5.48 16.92 -12.06
N TRP A 216 4.34 16.46 -11.56
CA TRP A 216 3.97 15.06 -11.65
C TRP A 216 3.36 14.73 -13.00
N ARG A 217 3.76 13.59 -13.60
CA ARG A 217 3.27 13.17 -14.93
C ARG A 217 1.73 13.06 -15.01
N LEU A 218 1.06 12.79 -13.87
CA LEU A 218 -0.40 12.70 -13.78
C LEU A 218 -1.09 14.06 -13.48
N ALA A 219 -0.38 15.19 -13.46
CA ALA A 219 -0.96 16.51 -13.24
C ALA A 219 -2.16 16.85 -14.16
N PRO A 220 -2.14 16.52 -15.47
CA PRO A 220 -3.30 16.75 -16.33
C PRO A 220 -4.54 15.95 -15.89
N VAL A 221 -4.33 14.70 -15.42
CA VAL A 221 -5.41 13.83 -14.92
C VAL A 221 -5.94 14.35 -13.58
N VAL A 222 -5.06 14.86 -12.70
CA VAL A 222 -5.47 15.55 -11.45
C VAL A 222 -6.40 16.71 -11.79
N SER A 223 -6.03 17.56 -12.73
CA SER A 223 -6.85 18.70 -13.16
C SER A 223 -8.20 18.26 -13.73
N ALA A 224 -8.21 17.21 -14.54
CA ALA A 224 -9.44 16.65 -15.10
C ALA A 224 -10.38 16.11 -14.01
N LEU A 225 -9.86 15.40 -13.00
CA LEU A 225 -10.65 14.90 -11.88
C LEU A 225 -11.22 16.04 -11.02
N GLN A 226 -10.48 17.14 -10.86
CA GLN A 226 -10.95 18.30 -10.11
C GLN A 226 -12.10 19.07 -10.81
N ALA A 227 -12.35 18.84 -12.09
CA ALA A 227 -13.52 19.36 -12.78
C ALA A 227 -14.83 18.72 -12.28
N ALA A 228 -14.76 17.53 -11.67
CA ALA A 228 -15.91 16.89 -11.08
C ALA A 228 -16.27 17.54 -9.73
N ARG A 229 -17.58 17.79 -9.53
CA ARG A 229 -18.09 18.41 -8.30
C ARG A 229 -17.71 17.59 -7.06
N GLY A 230 -17.10 18.24 -6.08
CA GLY A 230 -16.72 17.64 -4.80
C GLY A 230 -15.33 16.97 -4.79
N VAL A 231 -14.63 16.94 -5.92
CA VAL A 231 -13.27 16.40 -6.00
C VAL A 231 -12.25 17.52 -5.72
N SER A 232 -11.68 17.51 -4.52
CA SER A 232 -10.58 18.43 -4.18
C SER A 232 -9.25 17.93 -4.73
N LEU A 233 -8.23 18.83 -4.77
CA LEU A 233 -6.86 18.46 -5.15
C LEU A 233 -6.37 17.21 -4.41
N ILE A 234 -6.53 17.16 -3.09
CA ILE A 234 -6.05 16.05 -2.28
C ILE A 234 -6.78 14.76 -2.61
N VAL A 235 -8.09 14.79 -2.85
CA VAL A 235 -8.86 13.61 -3.26
C VAL A 235 -8.35 13.10 -4.61
N ALA A 236 -8.21 13.98 -5.61
CA ALA A 236 -7.72 13.61 -6.93
C ALA A 236 -6.32 12.99 -6.87
N VAL A 237 -5.39 13.64 -6.15
CA VAL A 237 -4.01 13.16 -6.01
C VAL A 237 -3.96 11.82 -5.28
N THR A 238 -4.71 11.65 -4.18
CA THR A 238 -4.74 10.40 -3.42
C THR A 238 -5.26 9.26 -4.27
N VAL A 239 -6.36 9.46 -5.00
CA VAL A 239 -6.93 8.45 -5.91
C VAL A 239 -5.91 8.03 -6.96
N LEU A 240 -5.27 8.98 -7.62
CA LEU A 240 -4.29 8.68 -8.67
C LEU A 240 -3.00 8.07 -8.11
N ALA A 241 -2.55 8.48 -6.95
CA ALA A 241 -1.38 7.91 -6.29
C ALA A 241 -1.60 6.43 -5.91
N GLU A 242 -2.81 6.06 -5.51
CA GLU A 242 -3.14 4.66 -5.18
C GLU A 242 -3.46 3.81 -6.41
N LEU A 243 -4.19 4.35 -7.39
CA LEU A 243 -4.57 3.62 -8.60
C LEU A 243 -3.47 3.58 -9.66
N GLY A 244 -2.63 4.61 -9.72
CA GLY A 244 -1.66 4.77 -10.80
C GLY A 244 -2.30 5.22 -12.11
N ASP A 245 -1.75 4.75 -13.22
CA ASP A 245 -2.23 5.09 -14.55
C ASP A 245 -3.63 4.51 -14.83
N LEU A 246 -4.61 5.39 -15.02
CA LEU A 246 -5.98 4.99 -15.31
C LEU A 246 -6.16 4.40 -16.71
N SER A 247 -5.22 4.65 -17.65
CA SER A 247 -5.27 4.09 -19.01
C SER A 247 -5.13 2.56 -19.04
N ARG A 248 -4.70 1.94 -17.95
CA ARG A 248 -4.65 0.48 -17.79
C ARG A 248 -6.03 -0.19 -17.66
N PHE A 249 -7.08 0.59 -17.49
CA PHE A 249 -8.45 0.09 -17.47
C PHE A 249 -9.12 0.36 -18.80
N ASP A 250 -9.55 -0.71 -19.51
CA ASP A 250 -10.16 -0.61 -20.84
C ASP A 250 -11.52 0.11 -20.81
N ASN A 251 -12.20 0.06 -19.66
CA ASN A 251 -13.51 0.66 -19.49
C ASN A 251 -13.81 0.99 -18.01
N PRO A 252 -14.81 1.86 -17.73
CA PRO A 252 -15.19 2.22 -16.36
C PRO A 252 -15.59 1.05 -15.49
N SER A 253 -16.18 -0.01 -16.04
CA SER A 253 -16.61 -1.18 -15.27
C SER A 253 -15.43 -1.94 -14.68
N GLN A 254 -14.29 -2.01 -15.39
CA GLN A 254 -13.06 -2.60 -14.85
C GLN A 254 -12.51 -1.78 -13.67
N LEU A 255 -12.54 -0.45 -13.77
CA LEU A 255 -12.15 0.42 -12.66
C LEU A 255 -13.08 0.23 -11.45
N MET A 256 -14.41 0.17 -11.68
CA MET A 256 -15.37 -0.09 -10.62
C MET A 256 -15.14 -1.45 -9.95
N ALA A 257 -14.88 -2.50 -10.73
CA ALA A 257 -14.54 -3.82 -10.23
C ALA A 257 -13.24 -3.80 -9.40
N HIS A 258 -12.22 -3.09 -9.87
CA HIS A 258 -10.96 -2.93 -9.15
C HIS A 258 -11.13 -2.22 -7.81
N LEU A 259 -12.05 -1.26 -7.73
CA LEU A 259 -12.41 -0.53 -6.50
C LEU A 259 -13.40 -1.27 -5.61
N GLY A 260 -13.88 -2.46 -6.00
CA GLY A 260 -14.91 -3.18 -5.27
C GLY A 260 -16.31 -2.54 -5.33
N LEU A 261 -16.53 -1.63 -6.28
CA LEU A 261 -17.81 -0.93 -6.50
C LEU A 261 -18.74 -1.70 -7.44
N VAL A 262 -18.73 -3.02 -7.33
CA VAL A 262 -19.62 -3.92 -8.09
C VAL A 262 -20.51 -4.67 -7.11
N PRO A 263 -21.77 -4.93 -7.47
CA PRO A 263 -22.64 -5.75 -6.64
C PRO A 263 -22.01 -7.12 -6.39
N SER A 264 -22.01 -7.56 -5.15
CA SER A 264 -21.66 -8.95 -4.83
C SER A 264 -22.85 -9.86 -5.16
N GLU A 265 -22.57 -11.04 -5.69
CA GLU A 265 -23.59 -12.07 -5.89
C GLU A 265 -23.13 -13.37 -5.22
N HIS A 266 -24.02 -13.89 -4.37
CA HIS A 266 -23.86 -15.21 -3.75
C HIS A 266 -25.08 -16.05 -4.15
N SER A 267 -24.98 -16.72 -5.31
CA SER A 267 -26.06 -17.56 -5.82
C SER A 267 -25.76 -19.02 -5.54
N SER A 268 -26.73 -19.74 -5.02
CA SER A 268 -26.70 -21.19 -4.79
C SER A 268 -28.04 -21.80 -5.19
N GLY A 269 -28.07 -22.55 -6.28
CA GLY A 269 -29.27 -23.09 -6.86
C GLY A 269 -30.29 -21.99 -7.27
N GLU A 270 -31.50 -22.07 -6.81
CA GLU A 270 -32.55 -21.07 -7.09
C GLU A 270 -32.45 -19.79 -6.24
N ASN A 271 -31.58 -19.79 -5.23
CA ASN A 271 -31.43 -18.66 -4.31
C ASN A 271 -30.36 -17.70 -4.80
N ILE A 272 -30.75 -16.51 -5.28
CA ILE A 272 -29.90 -15.43 -5.69
C ILE A 272 -29.87 -14.39 -4.59
N LYS A 273 -28.67 -14.17 -3.96
CA LYS A 273 -28.42 -13.07 -3.03
C LYS A 273 -27.48 -12.08 -3.69
N ARG A 274 -27.96 -10.87 -3.95
CA ARG A 274 -27.20 -9.73 -4.44
C ARG A 274 -27.01 -8.72 -3.32
N GLY A 275 -25.76 -8.28 -3.05
CA GLY A 275 -25.41 -7.28 -2.07
C GLY A 275 -25.21 -5.91 -2.69
#